data_547fe9b354ea7dc0c77bd54ef8ae27b5
#
_entry.id   547fe9b354ea7dc0c77bd54ef8ae27b5
#
_cell.length_a   1.000
_cell.length_b   1.000
_cell.length_c   1.000
_cell.angle_alpha   90.00
_cell.angle_beta   90.00
_cell.angle_gamma   90.00
#
_symmetry.space_group_name_H-M   'P 1'
#
loop_
_entity.id
_entity.type
_entity.pdbx_description
1 polymer ?
#
loop_
_entity_poly.entity_id
_entity_poly.type
_entity_poly.pdbx_seq_one_letter_code
_entity_poly.pdbx_strand_id
1 'polypeptide(L)'
;MSLILNIETSTSVCSVALSEGEEVVFEKASFEGPSHAALLGVYMEEALEAAKSKGMKLDAVAVSSGPGSYTGLRIGVSVAKGLCFGYGIPLIGIHTLDILASAAIRKNKEEADCLYCAMLDARRMEVYSSIYDSHLNTIRATTADIVDADSYASFLENGKVCFFGDGAAKCETVITSPNACFIAGIYPLAVNMASLSQKAYDD
;
A
#
# COMPACT_ATOMS: atom_id res chain seq x y z
N MET A 1 -10.65 -15.44 -13.98
CA MET A 1 -10.10 -14.35 -13.17
C MET A 1 -10.39 -14.70 -11.72
N SER A 2 -9.43 -14.50 -10.83
CA SER A 2 -9.61 -14.80 -9.40
C SER A 2 -10.29 -13.64 -8.67
N LEU A 3 -11.13 -13.94 -7.69
CA LEU A 3 -11.73 -12.96 -6.80
C LEU A 3 -10.88 -12.88 -5.53
N ILE A 4 -10.22 -11.75 -5.31
CA ILE A 4 -9.32 -11.53 -4.18
C ILE A 4 -9.89 -10.45 -3.26
N LEU A 5 -9.97 -10.77 -1.96
CA LEU A 5 -10.27 -9.78 -0.92
C LEU A 5 -8.97 -9.13 -0.46
N ASN A 6 -8.83 -7.83 -0.67
CA ASN A 6 -7.66 -7.05 -0.30
C ASN A 6 -7.94 -6.27 0.99
N ILE A 7 -7.04 -6.35 1.97
CA ILE A 7 -7.15 -5.73 3.29
C ILE A 7 -5.92 -4.86 3.57
N GLU A 8 -6.15 -3.57 3.84
CA GLU A 8 -5.09 -2.62 4.17
C GLU A 8 -5.35 -1.94 5.51
N THR A 9 -4.42 -2.11 6.46
CA THR A 9 -4.52 -1.58 7.83
C THR A 9 -3.17 -1.12 8.38
N SER A 10 -2.18 -0.91 7.50
CA SER A 10 -0.80 -0.62 7.90
C SER A 10 -0.56 0.81 8.38
N THR A 11 -1.49 1.74 8.13
CA THR A 11 -1.42 3.16 8.53
C THR A 11 -2.65 3.56 9.36
N SER A 12 -2.95 4.85 9.48
CA SER A 12 -4.19 5.35 10.08
C SER A 12 -5.42 5.08 9.22
N VAL A 13 -5.25 4.77 7.95
CA VAL A 13 -6.33 4.43 7.02
C VAL A 13 -6.69 2.94 7.17
N CYS A 14 -8.00 2.65 7.19
CA CYS A 14 -8.53 1.30 7.13
C CYS A 14 -9.27 1.12 5.81
N SER A 15 -8.88 0.14 5.00
CA SER A 15 -9.57 -0.10 3.75
C SER A 15 -9.68 -1.58 3.39
N VAL A 16 -10.74 -1.90 2.65
CA VAL A 16 -11.04 -3.22 2.10
C VAL A 16 -11.47 -3.05 0.64
N ALA A 17 -11.02 -3.94 -0.24
CA ALA A 17 -11.48 -4.00 -1.61
C ALA A 17 -11.64 -5.45 -2.08
N LEU A 18 -12.62 -5.70 -2.95
CA LEU A 18 -12.67 -6.91 -3.76
C LEU A 18 -12.16 -6.58 -5.15
N SER A 19 -11.30 -7.43 -5.68
CA SER A 19 -10.87 -7.36 -7.07
C SER A 19 -11.14 -8.67 -7.81
N GLU A 20 -11.67 -8.58 -9.01
CA GLU A 20 -11.77 -9.68 -9.96
C GLU A 20 -10.67 -9.52 -11.01
N GLY A 21 -9.61 -10.31 -10.89
CA GLY A 21 -8.36 -10.00 -11.55
C GLY A 21 -7.80 -8.67 -11.03
N GLU A 22 -7.52 -7.73 -11.94
CA GLU A 22 -7.03 -6.39 -11.58
C GLU A 22 -8.16 -5.35 -11.42
N GLU A 23 -9.42 -5.72 -11.77
CA GLU A 23 -10.56 -4.82 -11.67
C GLU A 23 -11.15 -4.81 -10.26
N VAL A 24 -11.29 -3.62 -9.68
CA VAL A 24 -11.92 -3.43 -8.37
C VAL A 24 -13.44 -3.43 -8.52
N VAL A 25 -14.11 -4.40 -7.90
CA VAL A 25 -15.58 -4.58 -7.97
C VAL A 25 -16.32 -4.14 -6.71
N PHE A 26 -15.59 -3.86 -5.63
CA PHE A 26 -16.08 -3.31 -4.37
C PHE A 26 -14.94 -2.61 -3.63
N GLU A 27 -15.23 -1.48 -2.96
CA GLU A 27 -14.27 -0.80 -2.10
C GLU A 27 -14.94 -0.09 -0.93
N LYS A 28 -14.23 -0.05 0.20
CA LYS A 28 -14.53 0.76 1.38
C LYS A 28 -13.24 1.27 1.99
N ALA A 29 -13.22 2.53 2.41
CA ALA A 29 -12.08 3.13 3.11
C ALA A 29 -12.56 4.14 4.15
N SER A 30 -11.82 4.24 5.25
CA SER A 30 -11.97 5.29 6.27
C SER A 30 -10.64 5.95 6.53
N PHE A 31 -10.65 7.28 6.59
CA PHE A 31 -9.51 8.14 6.88
C PHE A 31 -9.61 8.77 8.28
N GLU A 32 -10.61 8.38 9.08
CA GLU A 32 -10.95 9.02 10.36
C GLU A 32 -10.09 8.57 11.57
N GLY A 33 -8.92 7.96 11.32
CA GLY A 33 -8.02 7.56 12.39
C GLY A 33 -8.17 6.11 12.87
N PRO A 34 -7.63 5.74 14.04
CA PRO A 34 -7.41 4.34 14.42
C PRO A 34 -8.67 3.59 14.85
N SER A 35 -9.56 3.35 13.90
CA SER A 35 -10.82 2.60 14.08
C SER A 35 -10.79 1.20 13.44
N HIS A 36 -9.60 0.68 13.11
CA HIS A 36 -9.43 -0.57 12.36
C HIS A 36 -10.21 -1.75 12.95
N ALA A 37 -10.17 -1.93 14.27
CA ALA A 37 -10.86 -3.04 14.93
C ALA A 37 -12.39 -2.97 14.80
N ALA A 38 -12.95 -1.76 14.75
CA ALA A 38 -14.39 -1.55 14.62
C ALA A 38 -14.88 -1.62 13.17
N LEU A 39 -14.12 -1.01 12.24
CA LEU A 39 -14.54 -0.85 10.85
C LEU A 39 -14.21 -2.04 9.97
N LEU A 40 -13.08 -2.72 10.21
CA LEU A 40 -12.61 -3.80 9.35
C LEU A 40 -13.65 -4.92 9.25
N GLY A 41 -14.25 -5.32 10.38
CA GLY A 41 -15.30 -6.36 10.40
C GLY A 41 -16.50 -5.98 9.53
N VAL A 42 -16.98 -4.74 9.65
CA VAL A 42 -18.13 -4.23 8.87
C VAL A 42 -17.80 -4.18 7.38
N TYR A 43 -16.63 -3.64 7.01
CA TYR A 43 -16.23 -3.54 5.60
C TYR A 43 -16.04 -4.90 4.93
N MET A 44 -15.55 -5.88 5.70
CA MET A 44 -15.43 -7.25 5.20
C MET A 44 -16.78 -7.93 5.02
N GLU A 45 -17.71 -7.76 5.96
CA GLU A 45 -19.07 -8.29 5.84
C GLU A 45 -19.74 -7.75 4.59
N GLU A 46 -19.68 -6.42 4.38
CA GLU A 46 -20.22 -5.77 3.17
C GLU A 46 -19.54 -6.31 1.88
N ALA A 47 -18.21 -6.50 1.90
CA ALA A 47 -17.48 -7.06 0.77
C ALA A 47 -17.91 -8.51 0.45
N LEU A 48 -18.05 -9.34 1.49
CA LEU A 48 -18.50 -10.74 1.33
C LEU A 48 -19.95 -10.83 0.85
N GLU A 49 -20.83 -9.95 1.31
CA GLU A 49 -22.20 -9.84 0.82
C GLU A 49 -22.23 -9.40 -0.66
N ALA A 50 -21.39 -8.45 -1.05
CA ALA A 50 -21.25 -8.02 -2.44
C ALA A 50 -20.79 -9.17 -3.35
N ALA A 51 -19.82 -9.98 -2.92
CA ALA A 51 -19.39 -11.17 -3.64
C ALA A 51 -20.52 -12.19 -3.76
N LYS A 52 -21.19 -12.50 -2.64
CA LYS A 52 -22.31 -13.45 -2.59
C LYS A 52 -23.49 -13.06 -3.48
N SER A 53 -23.85 -11.77 -3.51
CA SER A 53 -24.94 -11.24 -4.33
C SER A 53 -24.70 -11.44 -5.85
N LYS A 54 -23.43 -11.48 -6.24
CA LYS A 54 -22.99 -11.76 -7.62
C LYS A 54 -22.72 -13.24 -7.89
N GLY A 55 -22.95 -14.13 -6.91
CA GLY A 55 -22.66 -15.57 -7.03
C GLY A 55 -21.17 -15.90 -7.07
N MET A 56 -20.29 -14.98 -6.67
CA MET A 56 -18.83 -15.11 -6.71
C MET A 56 -18.32 -15.77 -5.42
N LYS A 57 -17.20 -16.49 -5.53
CA LYS A 57 -16.49 -17.09 -4.39
C LYS A 57 -15.09 -16.51 -4.31
N LEU A 58 -14.61 -16.27 -3.08
CA LEU A 58 -13.24 -15.85 -2.88
C LEU A 58 -12.25 -16.97 -3.25
N ASP A 59 -11.21 -16.59 -3.97
CA ASP A 59 -10.09 -17.44 -4.34
C ASP A 59 -8.87 -17.21 -3.42
N ALA A 60 -8.72 -15.98 -2.89
CA ALA A 60 -7.63 -15.62 -1.97
C ALA A 60 -8.01 -14.42 -1.09
N VAL A 61 -7.23 -14.20 -0.02
CA VAL A 61 -7.20 -12.95 0.74
C VAL A 61 -5.80 -12.37 0.67
N ALA A 62 -5.68 -11.11 0.26
CA ALA A 62 -4.44 -10.35 0.31
C ALA A 62 -4.47 -9.35 1.48
N VAL A 63 -3.34 -9.19 2.16
CA VAL A 63 -3.22 -8.26 3.30
C VAL A 63 -1.88 -7.55 3.26
N SER A 64 -1.85 -6.28 3.69
CA SER A 64 -0.59 -5.56 3.88
C SER A 64 0.29 -6.28 4.92
N SER A 65 1.55 -6.55 4.53
CA SER A 65 2.53 -7.29 5.35
C SER A 65 3.54 -6.38 6.07
N GLY A 66 3.40 -5.06 5.89
CA GLY A 66 4.30 -4.06 6.46
C GLY A 66 5.31 -3.50 5.44
N PRO A 67 6.13 -2.53 5.87
CA PRO A 67 6.15 -1.91 7.19
C PRO A 67 4.89 -1.08 7.51
N GLY A 68 4.72 -0.66 8.79
CA GLY A 68 3.59 0.18 9.19
C GLY A 68 3.21 0.02 10.66
N SER A 69 1.99 0.45 11.01
CA SER A 69 1.43 0.35 12.35
C SER A 69 1.42 -1.09 12.85
N TYR A 70 2.17 -1.38 13.90
CA TYR A 70 2.24 -2.71 14.51
C TYR A 70 0.85 -3.26 14.90
N THR A 71 0.02 -2.43 15.53
CA THR A 71 -1.34 -2.80 15.91
C THR A 71 -2.23 -3.01 14.69
N GLY A 72 -2.18 -2.09 13.73
CA GLY A 72 -2.98 -2.19 12.51
C GLY A 72 -2.66 -3.44 11.71
N LEU A 73 -1.37 -3.70 11.45
CA LEU A 73 -0.93 -4.91 10.75
C LEU A 73 -1.39 -6.21 11.45
N ARG A 74 -1.31 -6.27 12.79
CA ARG A 74 -1.78 -7.45 13.54
C ARG A 74 -3.28 -7.66 13.41
N ILE A 75 -4.08 -6.60 13.43
CA ILE A 75 -5.52 -6.68 13.23
C ILE A 75 -5.81 -7.25 11.84
N GLY A 76 -5.26 -6.62 10.77
CA GLY A 76 -5.47 -7.06 9.39
C GLY A 76 -5.05 -8.51 9.15
N VAL A 77 -3.82 -8.87 9.56
CA VAL A 77 -3.27 -10.21 9.37
C VAL A 77 -4.07 -11.28 10.16
N SER A 78 -4.51 -10.97 11.39
CA SER A 78 -5.29 -11.94 12.20
C SER A 78 -6.62 -12.24 11.54
N VAL A 79 -7.29 -11.20 11.03
CA VAL A 79 -8.56 -11.34 10.33
C VAL A 79 -8.38 -12.07 9.00
N ALA A 80 -7.38 -11.70 8.20
CA ALA A 80 -7.07 -12.37 6.94
C ALA A 80 -6.79 -13.86 7.13
N LYS A 81 -5.98 -14.22 8.15
CA LYS A 81 -5.72 -15.63 8.50
C LYS A 81 -6.99 -16.39 8.92
N GLY A 82 -7.87 -15.74 9.68
CA GLY A 82 -9.16 -16.34 10.08
C GLY A 82 -10.03 -16.67 8.88
N LEU A 83 -10.14 -15.73 7.91
CA LEU A 83 -10.87 -15.96 6.67
C LEU A 83 -10.25 -17.07 5.81
N CYS A 84 -8.94 -17.02 5.59
CA CYS A 84 -8.24 -18.04 4.81
C CYS A 84 -8.43 -19.44 5.41
N PHE A 85 -8.35 -19.56 6.73
CA PHE A 85 -8.60 -20.83 7.43
C PHE A 85 -10.04 -21.29 7.26
N GLY A 86 -11.01 -20.38 7.43
CA GLY A 86 -12.44 -20.71 7.34
C GLY A 86 -12.90 -21.11 5.95
N TYR A 87 -12.34 -20.48 4.91
CA TYR A 87 -12.68 -20.75 3.52
C TYR A 87 -11.76 -21.76 2.83
N GLY A 88 -10.64 -22.13 3.45
CA GLY A 88 -9.65 -23.05 2.85
C GLY A 88 -8.93 -22.45 1.64
N ILE A 89 -8.68 -21.12 1.65
CA ILE A 89 -8.06 -20.36 0.55
C ILE A 89 -6.71 -19.75 0.96
N PRO A 90 -5.82 -19.44 0.01
CA PRO A 90 -4.50 -18.89 0.29
C PRO A 90 -4.53 -17.46 0.84
N LEU A 91 -3.49 -17.13 1.64
CA LEU A 91 -3.18 -15.81 2.15
C LEU A 91 -1.99 -15.22 1.39
N ILE A 92 -2.16 -14.00 0.87
CA ILE A 92 -1.15 -13.27 0.13
C ILE A 92 -0.68 -12.07 0.96
N GLY A 93 0.63 -11.92 1.14
CA GLY A 93 1.22 -10.75 1.78
C GLY A 93 1.70 -9.74 0.74
N ILE A 94 1.24 -8.49 0.82
CA ILE A 94 1.70 -7.40 -0.05
C ILE A 94 2.45 -6.35 0.78
N HIS A 95 3.64 -5.96 0.35
CA HIS A 95 4.41 -4.93 1.07
C HIS A 95 3.73 -3.57 0.99
N THR A 96 3.64 -2.87 2.12
CA THR A 96 2.95 -1.58 2.21
C THR A 96 3.56 -0.51 1.28
N LEU A 97 4.88 -0.52 1.11
CA LEU A 97 5.56 0.43 0.22
C LEU A 97 5.26 0.15 -1.26
N ASP A 98 5.02 -1.11 -1.65
CA ASP A 98 4.58 -1.46 -3.01
C ASP A 98 3.16 -0.94 -3.26
N ILE A 99 2.27 -1.02 -2.26
CA ILE A 99 0.90 -0.49 -2.34
C ILE A 99 0.94 1.04 -2.53
N LEU A 100 1.78 1.74 -1.76
CA LEU A 100 1.99 3.18 -1.90
C LEU A 100 2.55 3.54 -3.28
N ALA A 101 3.57 2.83 -3.75
CA ALA A 101 4.18 3.06 -5.06
C ALA A 101 3.17 2.83 -6.20
N SER A 102 2.39 1.75 -6.15
CA SER A 102 1.30 1.50 -7.09
C SER A 102 0.31 2.67 -7.15
N ALA A 103 -0.08 3.23 -5.98
CA ALA A 103 -0.97 4.38 -5.91
C ALA A 103 -0.37 5.63 -6.55
N ALA A 104 0.90 5.93 -6.25
CA ALA A 104 1.59 7.11 -6.77
C ALA A 104 1.80 7.05 -8.27
N ILE A 105 2.27 5.93 -8.80
CA ILE A 105 2.49 5.69 -10.23
C ILE A 105 1.17 5.83 -11.00
N ARG A 106 0.08 5.25 -10.49
CA ARG A 106 -1.25 5.38 -11.11
C ARG A 106 -1.75 6.81 -11.16
N LYS A 107 -1.47 7.61 -10.13
CA LYS A 107 -1.88 9.02 -10.04
C LYS A 107 -1.03 9.94 -10.95
N ASN A 108 0.22 9.58 -11.17
CA ASN A 108 1.23 10.44 -11.82
C ASN A 108 1.69 9.87 -13.18
N LYS A 109 0.78 9.32 -13.96
CA LYS A 109 1.07 8.65 -15.24
C LYS A 109 1.79 9.50 -16.29
N GLU A 110 1.74 10.83 -16.17
CA GLU A 110 2.34 11.77 -17.13
C GLU A 110 3.84 11.98 -16.90
N GLU A 111 4.38 11.62 -15.73
CA GLU A 111 5.82 11.74 -15.43
C GLU A 111 6.50 10.35 -15.49
N ALA A 112 6.77 9.86 -16.70
CA ALA A 112 7.40 8.57 -16.92
C ALA A 112 8.88 8.51 -16.52
N ASP A 113 9.57 9.65 -16.47
CA ASP A 113 11.03 9.76 -16.28
C ASP A 113 11.42 10.11 -14.83
N CYS A 114 10.69 9.66 -13.82
CA CYS A 114 11.06 9.88 -12.44
C CYS A 114 11.14 8.55 -11.64
N LEU A 115 11.93 8.56 -10.57
CA LEU A 115 11.90 7.52 -9.57
C LEU A 115 10.82 7.83 -8.52
N TYR A 116 10.24 6.81 -7.95
CA TYR A 116 9.15 6.85 -6.98
C TYR A 116 9.64 6.37 -5.63
N CYS A 117 9.81 7.28 -4.65
CA CYS A 117 10.26 6.95 -3.30
C CYS A 117 9.06 6.93 -2.34
N ALA A 118 8.58 5.73 -2.04
CA ALA A 118 7.54 5.51 -1.05
C ALA A 118 8.13 5.65 0.37
N MET A 119 7.46 6.39 1.25
CA MET A 119 7.92 6.68 2.61
C MET A 119 6.82 6.46 3.64
N LEU A 120 7.09 5.66 4.67
CA LEU A 120 6.25 5.53 5.85
C LEU A 120 6.94 6.11 7.07
N ASP A 121 6.18 6.84 7.90
CA ASP A 121 6.71 7.46 9.11
C ASP A 121 7.17 6.42 10.13
N ALA A 122 8.45 6.49 10.54
CA ALA A 122 9.06 5.67 11.58
C ALA A 122 9.41 6.51 12.84
N ARG A 123 8.76 7.66 13.02
CA ARG A 123 8.97 8.67 14.07
C ARG A 123 10.25 9.48 13.88
N ARG A 124 10.34 10.64 14.57
CA ARG A 124 11.48 11.59 14.43
C ARG A 124 11.78 11.84 12.94
N MET A 125 13.05 11.87 12.54
CA MET A 125 13.48 12.00 11.14
C MET A 125 13.80 10.63 10.49
N GLU A 126 13.19 9.55 10.98
CA GLU A 126 13.32 8.22 10.42
C GLU A 126 12.09 7.83 9.61
N VAL A 127 12.32 7.18 8.47
CA VAL A 127 11.28 6.64 7.59
C VAL A 127 11.62 5.22 7.16
N TYR A 128 10.61 4.38 6.93
CA TYR A 128 10.80 3.23 6.07
C TYR A 128 10.61 3.68 4.63
N SER A 129 11.60 3.42 3.78
CA SER A 129 11.48 3.82 2.38
C SER A 129 11.93 2.72 1.41
N SER A 130 11.39 2.78 0.21
CA SER A 130 11.78 1.96 -0.93
C SER A 130 11.66 2.80 -2.20
N ILE A 131 12.51 2.55 -3.20
CA ILE A 131 12.53 3.32 -4.45
C ILE A 131 12.18 2.39 -5.61
N TYR A 132 11.31 2.88 -6.49
CA TYR A 132 10.79 2.18 -7.65
C TYR A 132 10.96 3.00 -8.93
N ASP A 133 10.96 2.32 -10.07
CA ASP A 133 10.75 2.96 -11.37
C ASP A 133 9.24 3.12 -11.69
N SER A 134 8.93 3.72 -12.84
CA SER A 134 7.54 3.92 -13.30
C SER A 134 6.80 2.61 -13.64
N HIS A 135 7.48 1.48 -13.71
CA HIS A 135 6.93 0.14 -13.94
C HIS A 135 6.80 -0.68 -12.64
N LEU A 136 6.97 -0.03 -11.48
CA LEU A 136 6.96 -0.67 -10.16
C LEU A 136 8.09 -1.69 -9.95
N ASN A 137 9.18 -1.62 -10.72
CA ASN A 137 10.37 -2.40 -10.42
C ASN A 137 11.13 -1.77 -9.25
N THR A 138 11.54 -2.58 -8.28
CA THR A 138 12.28 -2.12 -7.11
C THR A 138 13.72 -1.76 -7.50
N ILE A 139 14.06 -0.48 -7.40
CA ILE A 139 15.42 0.07 -7.61
C ILE A 139 16.23 0.01 -6.31
N ARG A 140 15.58 0.31 -5.18
CA ARG A 140 16.16 0.16 -3.83
C ARG A 140 15.15 -0.52 -2.93
N ALA A 141 15.56 -1.63 -2.34
CA ALA A 141 14.73 -2.38 -1.39
C ALA A 141 14.41 -1.55 -0.14
N THR A 142 13.38 -1.97 0.59
CA THR A 142 12.94 -1.33 1.84
C THR A 142 14.09 -1.24 2.86
N THR A 143 14.33 -0.01 3.33
CA THR A 143 15.27 0.30 4.42
C THR A 143 14.63 1.24 5.43
N ALA A 144 15.17 1.26 6.65
CA ALA A 144 14.90 2.30 7.65
C ALA A 144 15.98 3.38 7.48
N ASP A 145 15.57 4.58 7.06
CA ASP A 145 16.49 5.68 6.77
C ASP A 145 16.32 6.80 7.80
N ILE A 146 17.41 7.24 8.41
CA ILE A 146 17.46 8.51 9.15
C ILE A 146 17.73 9.58 8.10
N VAL A 147 16.74 10.44 7.85
CA VAL A 147 16.77 11.38 6.73
C VAL A 147 17.47 12.70 7.15
N ASP A 148 18.46 13.09 6.34
CA ASP A 148 19.21 14.34 6.42
C ASP A 148 19.31 15.01 5.04
N ALA A 149 20.09 16.10 4.94
CA ALA A 149 20.23 16.88 3.72
C ALA A 149 20.92 16.11 2.56
N ASP A 150 21.75 15.12 2.90
CA ASP A 150 22.50 14.32 1.92
C ASP A 150 21.78 13.02 1.54
N SER A 151 20.65 12.75 2.23
CA SER A 151 19.85 11.56 1.97
C SER A 151 19.30 11.57 0.54
N TYR A 152 19.40 10.44 -0.13
CA TYR A 152 18.99 10.22 -1.53
C TYR A 152 19.76 11.04 -2.59
N ALA A 153 20.89 11.70 -2.24
CA ALA A 153 21.67 12.53 -3.15
C ALA A 153 22.05 11.77 -4.44
N SER A 154 22.51 10.52 -4.35
CA SER A 154 22.88 9.71 -5.50
C SER A 154 21.74 9.46 -6.50
N PHE A 155 20.49 9.45 -6.05
CA PHE A 155 19.32 9.34 -6.94
C PHE A 155 18.94 10.71 -7.50
N LEU A 156 18.97 11.74 -6.67
CA LEU A 156 18.60 13.11 -7.05
C LEU A 156 19.60 13.75 -8.02
N GLU A 157 20.87 13.38 -8.01
CA GLU A 157 21.87 13.80 -8.99
C GLU A 157 21.61 13.22 -10.39
N ASN A 158 20.97 12.05 -10.45
CA ASN A 158 20.72 11.36 -11.72
C ASN A 158 19.33 11.61 -12.30
N GLY A 159 18.44 12.35 -11.62
CA GLY A 159 17.11 12.66 -12.12
C GLY A 159 16.10 13.02 -11.04
N LYS A 160 14.85 13.17 -11.46
CA LYS A 160 13.74 13.47 -10.56
C LYS A 160 13.41 12.27 -9.67
N VAL A 161 13.16 12.56 -8.39
CA VAL A 161 12.63 11.60 -7.42
C VAL A 161 11.35 12.15 -6.80
N CYS A 162 10.26 11.42 -6.96
CA CYS A 162 8.96 11.74 -6.36
C CYS A 162 8.83 11.05 -5.00
N PHE A 163 8.73 11.82 -3.92
CA PHE A 163 8.58 11.36 -2.55
C PHE A 163 7.11 11.42 -2.14
N PHE A 164 6.58 10.39 -1.52
CA PHE A 164 5.15 10.31 -1.12
C PHE A 164 4.94 9.32 0.04
N GLY A 165 3.73 9.37 0.61
CA GLY A 165 3.36 8.63 1.81
C GLY A 165 3.42 9.51 3.06
N ASP A 166 3.02 8.97 4.21
CA ASP A 166 2.92 9.74 5.46
C ASP A 166 4.27 10.13 6.06
N GLY A 167 5.35 9.46 5.66
CA GLY A 167 6.73 9.81 6.03
C GLY A 167 7.32 10.95 5.20
N ALA A 168 6.77 11.27 4.01
CA ALA A 168 7.39 12.19 3.07
C ALA A 168 7.32 13.66 3.51
N ALA A 169 6.18 14.09 4.08
CA ALA A 169 5.95 15.50 4.41
C ALA A 169 7.00 16.07 5.37
N LYS A 170 7.46 15.32 6.36
CA LYS A 170 8.50 15.76 7.30
C LYS A 170 9.89 15.87 6.65
N CYS A 171 10.12 15.16 5.54
CA CYS A 171 11.39 15.15 4.82
C CYS A 171 11.53 16.34 3.85
N GLU A 172 10.43 17.00 3.47
CA GLU A 172 10.41 18.13 2.54
C GLU A 172 11.27 19.32 3.00
N THR A 173 11.37 19.54 4.33
CA THR A 173 12.19 20.62 4.90
C THR A 173 13.69 20.32 4.88
N VAL A 174 14.09 19.07 4.65
CA VAL A 174 15.48 18.60 4.72
C VAL A 174 15.99 18.24 3.33
N ILE A 175 15.18 17.59 2.50
CA ILE A 175 15.53 17.24 1.11
C ILE A 175 15.16 18.43 0.22
N THR A 176 16.12 19.32 -0.04
CA THR A 176 15.91 20.60 -0.75
C THR A 176 16.39 20.59 -2.21
N SER A 177 16.76 19.43 -2.75
CA SER A 177 17.21 19.30 -4.14
C SER A 177 16.11 19.77 -5.12
N PRO A 178 16.45 20.50 -6.20
CA PRO A 178 15.49 20.89 -7.25
C PRO A 178 14.89 19.68 -8.00
N ASN A 179 15.52 18.50 -7.90
CA ASN A 179 15.03 17.26 -8.48
C ASN A 179 14.11 16.48 -7.53
N ALA A 180 13.91 16.97 -6.29
CA ALA A 180 12.95 16.36 -5.36
C ALA A 180 11.54 16.90 -5.64
N CYS A 181 10.60 15.99 -5.82
CA CYS A 181 9.18 16.28 -5.95
C CYS A 181 8.41 15.60 -4.81
N PHE A 182 7.53 16.34 -4.13
CA PHE A 182 6.71 15.78 -3.05
C PHE A 182 5.25 15.67 -3.47
N ILE A 183 4.70 14.45 -3.43
CA ILE A 183 3.32 14.16 -3.83
C ILE A 183 2.47 13.93 -2.59
N ALA A 184 1.60 14.88 -2.28
CA ALA A 184 0.67 14.75 -1.16
C ALA A 184 -0.55 13.86 -1.48
N GLY A 185 -1.18 13.32 -0.42
CA GLY A 185 -2.44 12.59 -0.53
C GLY A 185 -2.30 11.23 -1.20
N ILE A 186 -1.15 10.58 -1.08
CA ILE A 186 -0.94 9.18 -1.44
C ILE A 186 -1.04 8.35 -0.17
N TYR A 187 -1.97 7.40 -0.16
CA TYR A 187 -2.22 6.48 0.94
C TYR A 187 -2.14 5.03 0.45
N PRO A 188 -1.68 4.10 1.29
CA PRO A 188 -1.83 2.68 0.99
C PRO A 188 -3.32 2.33 1.15
N LEU A 189 -3.97 1.98 0.06
CA LEU A 189 -5.37 1.59 0.04
C LEU A 189 -5.52 0.19 -0.54
N ALA A 190 -6.50 -0.55 -0.07
CA ALA A 190 -6.81 -1.89 -0.57
C ALA A 190 -7.06 -1.94 -2.08
N VAL A 191 -7.63 -0.88 -2.66
CA VAL A 191 -7.83 -0.75 -4.13
C VAL A 191 -6.53 -0.73 -4.93
N ASN A 192 -5.43 -0.29 -4.32
CA ASN A 192 -4.12 -0.25 -4.97
C ASN A 192 -3.37 -1.58 -4.89
N MET A 193 -3.96 -2.57 -4.20
CA MET A 193 -3.43 -3.93 -4.10
C MET A 193 -3.87 -4.82 -5.27
N ALA A 194 -4.93 -4.48 -6.01
CA ALA A 194 -5.58 -5.38 -6.98
C ALA A 194 -4.60 -6.02 -7.97
N SER A 195 -3.78 -5.23 -8.68
CA SER A 195 -2.79 -5.77 -9.62
C SER A 195 -1.66 -6.53 -8.93
N LEU A 196 -1.25 -6.07 -7.74
CA LEU A 196 -0.19 -6.72 -6.95
C LEU A 196 -0.64 -8.08 -6.42
N SER A 197 -1.86 -8.15 -5.87
CA SER A 197 -2.42 -9.39 -5.33
C SER A 197 -2.77 -10.39 -6.44
N GLN A 198 -3.26 -9.92 -7.60
CA GLN A 198 -3.48 -10.80 -8.75
C GLN A 198 -2.17 -11.41 -9.24
N LYS A 199 -1.13 -10.58 -9.43
CA LYS A 199 0.20 -11.07 -9.82
C LYS A 199 0.74 -12.11 -8.83
N ALA A 200 0.68 -11.81 -7.53
CA ALA A 200 1.16 -12.74 -6.49
C ALA A 200 0.31 -14.01 -6.35
N TYR A 201 -0.94 -14.01 -6.82
CA TYR A 201 -1.80 -15.18 -6.87
C TYR A 201 -1.46 -16.10 -8.05
N ASP A 202 -1.03 -15.51 -9.17
CA ASP A 202 -0.70 -16.23 -10.41
C ASP A 202 0.72 -16.86 -10.39
N ASP A 203 1.64 -16.33 -9.53
CA ASP A 203 3.01 -16.84 -9.31
C ASP A 203 3.03 -18.11 -8.42
#